data_c2ca5648c8e347a1f5d8081c1a6e7681
#
_entry.id   c2ca5648c8e347a1f5d8081c1a6e7681
#
_cell.length_a   1.000
_cell.length_b   1.000
_cell.length_c   1.000
_cell.angle_alpha   90.00
_cell.angle_beta   90.00
_cell.angle_gamma   90.00
#
_symmetry.space_group_name_H-M   'P 1'
#
loop_
_entity.id
_entity.type
_entity.pdbx_description
1 polymer ?
#
loop_
_entity_poly.entity_id
_entity_poly.type
_entity_poly.pdbx_seq_one_letter_code
_entity_poly.pdbx_strand_id
1 'polypeptide(L)'
;RIAQAQKQSTSTTKYTLDIQVDATPEAEMILVMDPIGGDRIKARGDGELHLIYDSDNENDIFLSGRYMIEEGKYNFTLQDIIVKEFIINNTSSITFNGDPYAAILDVEAAYALNANLTDLDESFAQDKDLTRTNVPVHAIILVNGDMRQPNIDFKLRFPSMTNNNVENKVNSIISTKDMMNRQIIYLLALNRFYTPEYMSSTTKG
;
A
#
# COMPACT_ATOMS: atom_id res chain seq x y z
N ARG A 1 -56.09 -40.63 -14.57
CA ARG A 1 -55.96 -39.24 -14.06
C ARG A 1 -54.51 -38.81 -14.24
N ILE A 2 -54.24 -38.01 -15.27
CA ILE A 2 -52.90 -37.43 -15.53
C ILE A 2 -52.85 -36.14 -14.73
N ALA A 3 -51.98 -36.05 -13.74
CA ALA A 3 -51.70 -34.83 -13.00
C ALA A 3 -50.83 -33.97 -13.90
N GLN A 4 -51.40 -32.84 -14.37
CA GLN A 4 -50.63 -31.76 -15.01
C GLN A 4 -49.84 -31.05 -13.93
N ALA A 5 -48.53 -31.17 -13.97
CA ALA A 5 -47.62 -30.31 -13.18
C ALA A 5 -47.69 -28.87 -13.75
N GLN A 6 -48.29 -27.97 -12.99
CA GLN A 6 -48.18 -26.54 -13.28
C GLN A 6 -46.71 -26.12 -13.11
N LYS A 7 -46.05 -25.81 -14.23
CA LYS A 7 -44.81 -25.06 -14.21
C LYS A 7 -45.15 -23.68 -13.64
N GLN A 8 -44.75 -23.44 -12.39
CA GLN A 8 -44.66 -22.10 -11.87
C GLN A 8 -43.56 -21.37 -12.70
N SER A 9 -44.01 -20.45 -13.54
CA SER A 9 -43.10 -19.49 -14.17
C SER A 9 -42.64 -18.53 -13.08
N THR A 10 -41.44 -18.74 -12.58
CA THR A 10 -40.77 -17.70 -11.81
C THR A 10 -40.46 -16.56 -12.78
N SER A 11 -41.27 -15.54 -12.77
CA SER A 11 -40.98 -14.30 -13.49
C SER A 11 -39.84 -13.61 -12.73
N THR A 12 -38.60 -13.75 -13.22
CA THR A 12 -37.47 -12.93 -12.76
C THR A 12 -37.70 -11.51 -13.21
N THR A 13 -37.99 -10.63 -12.26
CA THR A 13 -38.08 -9.18 -12.53
C THR A 13 -36.71 -8.63 -12.89
N LYS A 14 -36.61 -8.02 -14.07
CA LYS A 14 -35.39 -7.33 -14.53
C LYS A 14 -35.40 -5.93 -13.95
N TYR A 15 -34.28 -5.50 -13.38
CA TYR A 15 -34.14 -4.13 -12.87
C TYR A 15 -32.71 -3.66 -13.03
N THR A 16 -32.54 -2.33 -13.13
CA THR A 16 -31.27 -1.64 -13.12
C THR A 16 -31.23 -0.70 -11.92
N LEU A 17 -30.16 -0.75 -11.16
CA LEU A 17 -29.90 0.21 -10.09
C LEU A 17 -28.88 1.24 -10.59
N ASP A 18 -29.16 2.50 -10.36
CA ASP A 18 -28.30 3.64 -10.63
C ASP A 18 -28.21 4.45 -9.34
N ILE A 19 -27.07 4.37 -8.66
CA ILE A 19 -26.89 4.90 -7.31
C ILE A 19 -25.72 5.88 -7.29
N GLN A 20 -26.00 7.11 -6.85
CA GLN A 20 -24.96 8.06 -6.46
C GLN A 20 -24.59 7.81 -5.00
N VAL A 21 -23.29 7.62 -4.74
CA VAL A 21 -22.74 7.42 -3.39
C VAL A 21 -21.79 8.56 -3.06
N ASP A 22 -22.16 9.35 -2.08
CA ASP A 22 -21.30 10.39 -1.53
C ASP A 22 -20.57 9.81 -0.31
N ALA A 23 -19.35 9.35 -0.53
CA ALA A 23 -18.50 8.84 0.55
C ALA A 23 -17.98 9.98 1.41
N THR A 24 -18.05 9.80 2.72
CA THR A 24 -17.57 10.75 3.72
C THR A 24 -16.64 10.05 4.70
N PRO A 25 -15.81 10.79 5.48
CA PRO A 25 -14.91 10.18 6.47
C PRO A 25 -15.60 9.44 7.62
N GLU A 26 -16.92 9.59 7.75
CA GLU A 26 -17.70 8.85 8.75
C GLU A 26 -17.82 7.36 8.44
N ALA A 27 -17.71 6.99 7.17
CA ALA A 27 -17.77 5.62 6.71
C ALA A 27 -16.37 5.09 6.38
N GLU A 28 -16.08 3.87 6.83
CA GLU A 28 -14.85 3.17 6.48
C GLU A 28 -15.03 2.41 5.17
N MET A 29 -14.10 2.61 4.24
CA MET A 29 -13.96 1.81 3.03
C MET A 29 -12.90 0.73 3.24
N ILE A 30 -13.21 -0.49 2.82
CA ILE A 30 -12.25 -1.60 2.83
C ILE A 30 -12.07 -2.08 1.40
N LEU A 31 -10.83 -2.03 0.90
CA LEU A 31 -10.45 -2.54 -0.40
C LEU A 31 -9.55 -3.75 -0.21
N VAL A 32 -10.03 -4.92 -0.61
CA VAL A 32 -9.26 -6.17 -0.57
C VAL A 32 -8.56 -6.34 -1.91
N MET A 33 -7.24 -6.22 -1.93
CA MET A 33 -6.45 -6.28 -3.17
C MET A 33 -6.08 -7.71 -3.52
N ASP A 34 -5.74 -8.49 -2.51
CA ASP A 34 -5.42 -9.90 -2.67
C ASP A 34 -6.13 -10.71 -1.56
N PRO A 35 -7.21 -11.42 -1.90
CA PRO A 35 -7.94 -12.22 -0.92
C PRO A 35 -7.14 -13.41 -0.38
N ILE A 36 -6.08 -13.84 -1.08
CA ILE A 36 -5.20 -14.94 -0.67
C ILE A 36 -3.98 -14.41 0.09
N GLY A 37 -3.30 -13.39 -0.44
CA GLY A 37 -2.11 -12.79 0.16
C GLY A 37 -2.39 -11.83 1.33
N GLY A 38 -3.62 -11.35 1.46
CA GLY A 38 -4.06 -10.55 2.60
C GLY A 38 -3.77 -9.05 2.52
N ASP A 39 -3.25 -8.54 1.41
CA ASP A 39 -3.05 -7.10 1.22
C ASP A 39 -4.40 -6.40 1.13
N ARG A 40 -4.60 -5.38 1.98
CA ARG A 40 -5.83 -4.60 2.03
C ARG A 40 -5.60 -3.16 2.43
N ILE A 41 -6.51 -2.31 1.98
CA ILE A 41 -6.61 -0.91 2.38
C ILE A 41 -7.86 -0.74 3.23
N LYS A 42 -7.72 -0.13 4.40
CA LYS A 42 -8.83 0.41 5.20
C LYS A 42 -8.68 1.91 5.25
N ALA A 43 -9.69 2.63 4.79
CA ALA A 43 -9.58 4.08 4.67
C ALA A 43 -10.87 4.79 5.03
N ARG A 44 -10.72 6.04 5.46
CA ARG A 44 -11.77 7.03 5.58
C ARG A 44 -11.41 8.20 4.68
N GLY A 45 -12.39 8.73 3.97
CA GLY A 45 -12.13 9.80 3.02
C GLY A 45 -13.39 10.28 2.33
N ASP A 46 -13.20 11.02 1.24
CA ASP A 46 -14.25 11.65 0.48
C ASP A 46 -14.25 11.20 -0.98
N GLY A 47 -15.43 11.08 -1.55
CA GLY A 47 -15.56 10.78 -2.95
C GLY A 47 -17.03 10.77 -3.41
N GLU A 48 -17.24 11.21 -4.62
CA GLU A 48 -18.49 11.03 -5.33
C GLU A 48 -18.36 9.81 -6.25
N LEU A 49 -19.07 8.74 -5.92
CA LEU A 49 -19.03 7.48 -6.64
C LEU A 49 -20.38 7.20 -7.28
N HIS A 50 -20.33 6.67 -8.48
CA HIS A 50 -21.53 6.31 -9.24
C HIS A 50 -21.51 4.80 -9.48
N LEU A 51 -22.51 4.10 -8.95
CA LEU A 51 -22.68 2.67 -9.06
C LEU A 51 -23.86 2.34 -9.95
N ILE A 52 -23.64 1.51 -10.96
CA ILE A 52 -24.67 0.97 -11.82
C ILE A 52 -24.64 -0.56 -11.69
N TYR A 53 -25.81 -1.12 -11.41
CA TYR A 53 -25.99 -2.57 -11.32
C TYR A 53 -27.16 -2.98 -12.22
N ASP A 54 -26.93 -3.98 -13.06
CA ASP A 54 -27.95 -4.58 -13.93
C ASP A 54 -28.22 -6.02 -13.46
N SER A 55 -29.48 -6.33 -13.15
CA SER A 55 -29.87 -7.66 -12.68
C SER A 55 -29.71 -8.76 -13.74
N ASP A 56 -29.65 -8.41 -15.03
CA ASP A 56 -29.38 -9.34 -16.13
C ASP A 56 -27.91 -9.76 -16.21
N ASN A 57 -27.02 -8.93 -15.66
CA ASN A 57 -25.57 -9.15 -15.61
C ASN A 57 -25.08 -9.01 -14.17
N GLU A 58 -25.50 -9.94 -13.31
CA GLU A 58 -25.19 -9.89 -11.85
C GLU A 58 -23.69 -9.76 -11.52
N ASN A 59 -22.81 -10.11 -12.46
CA ASN A 59 -21.37 -9.96 -12.30
C ASN A 59 -20.82 -8.63 -12.81
N ASP A 60 -21.66 -7.80 -13.46
CA ASP A 60 -21.25 -6.53 -14.05
C ASP A 60 -21.75 -5.37 -13.20
N ILE A 61 -21.04 -5.10 -12.12
CA ILE A 61 -21.18 -3.86 -11.37
C ILE A 61 -20.26 -2.84 -12.01
N PHE A 62 -20.81 -1.71 -12.45
CA PHE A 62 -20.06 -0.58 -12.92
C PHE A 62 -19.93 0.45 -11.79
N LEU A 63 -18.71 0.76 -11.41
CA LEU A 63 -18.41 1.76 -10.40
C LEU A 63 -17.45 2.80 -10.99
N SER A 64 -17.81 4.08 -10.89
CA SER A 64 -16.96 5.17 -11.35
C SER A 64 -16.83 6.27 -10.31
N GLY A 65 -15.74 7.00 -10.38
CA GLY A 65 -15.45 8.11 -9.49
C GLY A 65 -14.11 8.02 -8.81
N ARG A 66 -13.74 9.05 -8.09
CA ARG A 66 -12.48 9.17 -7.37
C ARG A 66 -12.71 9.26 -5.87
N TYR A 67 -12.03 8.42 -5.13
CA TYR A 67 -12.02 8.41 -3.68
C TYR A 67 -10.71 9.00 -3.17
N MET A 68 -10.78 10.09 -2.40
CA MET A 68 -9.63 10.73 -1.77
C MET A 68 -9.50 10.24 -0.34
N ILE A 69 -8.36 9.67 -0.01
CA ILE A 69 -8.10 9.14 1.33
C ILE A 69 -7.71 10.29 2.26
N GLU A 70 -8.44 10.45 3.37
CA GLU A 70 -8.10 11.38 4.45
C GLU A 70 -7.21 10.71 5.47
N GLU A 71 -7.57 9.50 5.89
CA GLU A 71 -6.78 8.64 6.76
C GLU A 71 -6.96 7.18 6.38
N GLY A 72 -5.96 6.36 6.60
CA GLY A 72 -6.08 4.95 6.30
C GLY A 72 -4.84 4.15 6.65
N LYS A 73 -5.00 2.84 6.50
CA LYS A 73 -3.99 1.84 6.79
C LYS A 73 -3.87 0.88 5.61
N TYR A 74 -2.65 0.61 5.23
CA TYR A 74 -2.31 -0.39 4.22
C TYR A 74 -1.68 -1.60 4.93
N ASN A 75 -2.35 -2.74 4.90
CA ASN A 75 -1.79 -4.00 5.39
C ASN A 75 -0.97 -4.63 4.28
N PHE A 76 0.34 -4.61 4.45
CA PHE A 76 1.29 -5.16 3.50
C PHE A 76 1.82 -6.51 4.00
N THR A 77 1.74 -7.51 3.14
CA THR A 77 2.28 -8.85 3.39
C THR A 77 3.52 -9.06 2.53
N LEU A 78 4.65 -9.31 3.18
CA LEU A 78 5.91 -9.57 2.51
C LEU A 78 6.27 -11.05 2.63
N GLN A 79 6.44 -11.73 1.48
CA GLN A 79 6.83 -13.14 1.40
C GLN A 79 5.93 -14.08 2.24
N ASP A 80 4.64 -13.77 2.36
CA ASP A 80 3.64 -14.52 3.12
C ASP A 80 3.95 -14.73 4.63
N ILE A 81 4.96 -14.05 5.15
CA ILE A 81 5.45 -14.23 6.52
C ILE A 81 5.32 -12.96 7.34
N ILE A 82 5.66 -11.81 6.76
CA ILE A 82 5.70 -10.53 7.47
C ILE A 82 4.49 -9.72 7.07
N VAL A 83 3.60 -9.46 8.03
CA VAL A 83 2.46 -8.55 7.86
C VAL A 83 2.75 -7.28 8.62
N LYS A 84 2.79 -6.14 7.93
CA LYS A 84 3.00 -4.82 8.53
C LYS A 84 1.92 -3.84 8.11
N GLU A 85 1.52 -3.02 9.05
CA GLU A 85 0.52 -1.97 8.85
C GLU A 85 1.23 -0.64 8.59
N PHE A 86 1.05 -0.13 7.37
CA PHE A 86 1.54 1.19 6.95
C PHE A 86 0.45 2.23 7.10
N ILE A 87 0.80 3.41 7.52
CA ILE A 87 -0.12 4.56 7.63
C ILE A 87 -0.16 5.27 6.28
N ILE A 88 -1.35 5.39 5.70
CA ILE A 88 -1.56 5.99 4.39
C ILE A 88 -1.49 7.52 4.50
N ASN A 89 -0.77 8.13 3.55
CA ASN A 89 -0.69 9.58 3.41
C ASN A 89 -2.02 10.12 2.84
N ASN A 90 -2.46 11.26 3.32
CA ASN A 90 -3.70 11.94 2.89
C ASN A 90 -3.67 12.52 1.48
N THR A 91 -2.56 12.39 0.75
CA THR A 91 -2.47 12.68 -0.69
C THR A 91 -2.89 11.49 -1.57
N SER A 92 -3.20 10.36 -0.96
CA SER A 92 -3.52 9.11 -1.65
C SER A 92 -4.95 9.10 -2.18
N SER A 93 -5.15 8.40 -3.30
CA SER A 93 -6.45 8.28 -3.94
C SER A 93 -6.66 6.92 -4.60
N ILE A 94 -7.94 6.59 -4.81
CA ILE A 94 -8.37 5.39 -5.54
C ILE A 94 -9.37 5.85 -6.59
N THR A 95 -9.14 5.49 -7.85
CA THR A 95 -10.01 5.86 -8.96
C THR A 95 -10.70 4.62 -9.54
N PHE A 96 -12.01 4.66 -9.62
CA PHE A 96 -12.83 3.62 -10.22
C PHE A 96 -13.28 4.05 -11.62
N ASN A 97 -13.06 3.19 -12.61
CA ASN A 97 -13.36 3.46 -14.03
C ASN A 97 -14.25 2.37 -14.66
N GLY A 98 -15.07 1.70 -13.89
CA GLY A 98 -15.99 0.67 -14.36
C GLY A 98 -15.94 -0.59 -13.51
N ASP A 99 -15.02 -1.49 -13.77
CA ASP A 99 -14.83 -2.69 -12.96
C ASP A 99 -14.30 -2.33 -11.55
N PRO A 100 -15.07 -2.61 -10.46
CA PRO A 100 -14.63 -2.31 -9.10
C PRO A 100 -13.34 -3.04 -8.70
N TYR A 101 -13.05 -4.18 -9.33
CA TYR A 101 -11.85 -4.98 -9.09
C TYR A 101 -10.64 -4.50 -9.90
N ALA A 102 -10.82 -3.51 -10.74
CA ALA A 102 -9.77 -2.90 -11.57
C ALA A 102 -9.56 -1.42 -11.21
N ALA A 103 -9.72 -1.07 -9.95
CA ALA A 103 -9.47 0.30 -9.47
C ALA A 103 -8.00 0.68 -9.70
N ILE A 104 -7.77 1.95 -9.97
CA ILE A 104 -6.44 2.53 -10.15
C ILE A 104 -6.01 3.16 -8.83
N LEU A 105 -4.90 2.70 -8.31
CA LEU A 105 -4.33 3.14 -7.05
C LEU A 105 -3.30 4.25 -7.26
N ASP A 106 -3.28 5.22 -6.36
CA ASP A 106 -2.23 6.21 -6.18
C ASP A 106 -2.04 6.38 -4.68
N VAL A 107 -1.29 5.45 -4.07
CA VAL A 107 -1.19 5.32 -2.62
C VAL A 107 0.25 5.43 -2.17
N GLU A 108 0.48 6.28 -1.19
CA GLU A 108 1.73 6.37 -0.43
C GLU A 108 1.43 6.07 1.03
N ALA A 109 2.19 5.15 1.62
CA ALA A 109 2.04 4.79 3.03
C ALA A 109 3.40 4.61 3.70
N ALA A 110 3.47 4.84 5.01
CA ALA A 110 4.69 4.82 5.78
C ALA A 110 4.62 3.86 6.96
N TYR A 111 5.72 3.16 7.19
CA TYR A 111 5.99 2.41 8.41
C TYR A 111 7.13 3.09 9.17
N ALA A 112 6.86 3.58 10.37
CA ALA A 112 7.83 4.29 11.19
C ALA A 112 8.58 3.33 12.12
N LEU A 113 9.90 3.45 12.13
CA LEU A 113 10.78 2.68 13.00
C LEU A 113 12.01 3.50 13.37
N ASN A 114 12.84 2.97 14.26
CA ASN A 114 14.17 3.49 14.55
C ASN A 114 15.21 2.47 14.11
N ALA A 115 16.28 2.92 13.47
CA ALA A 115 17.39 2.07 13.03
C ALA A 115 18.72 2.80 13.12
N ASN A 116 19.78 2.02 13.30
CA ASN A 116 21.13 2.56 13.39
C ASN A 116 21.77 2.63 12.00
N LEU A 117 22.13 3.84 11.58
CA LEU A 117 22.76 4.08 10.28
C LEU A 117 24.15 3.43 10.16
N THR A 118 24.84 3.18 11.27
CA THR A 118 26.15 2.51 11.24
C THR A 118 26.06 1.04 10.83
N ASP A 119 24.88 0.40 10.96
CA ASP A 119 24.64 -0.92 10.39
C ASP A 119 24.65 -0.91 8.86
N LEU A 120 24.26 0.20 8.25
CA LEU A 120 24.31 0.39 6.80
C LEU A 120 25.73 0.73 6.33
N ASP A 121 26.39 1.69 7.00
CA ASP A 121 27.76 2.15 6.70
C ASP A 121 28.40 2.74 7.95
N GLU A 122 29.57 2.23 8.32
CA GLU A 122 30.30 2.67 9.51
C GLU A 122 30.67 4.17 9.48
N SER A 123 30.80 4.77 8.30
CA SER A 123 31.14 6.18 8.16
C SER A 123 30.09 7.14 8.74
N PHE A 124 28.86 6.66 8.98
CA PHE A 124 27.84 7.46 9.66
C PHE A 124 28.21 7.79 11.11
N ALA A 125 29.08 7.03 11.75
CA ALA A 125 29.57 7.32 13.10
C ALA A 125 30.33 8.67 13.18
N GLN A 126 30.92 9.13 12.07
CA GLN A 126 31.68 10.38 11.95
C GLN A 126 30.91 11.49 11.23
N ASP A 127 29.63 11.25 10.92
CA ASP A 127 28.81 12.21 10.15
C ASP A 127 28.41 13.40 11.02
N LYS A 128 28.76 14.61 10.56
CA LYS A 128 28.51 15.86 11.28
C LYS A 128 27.02 16.25 11.31
N ASP A 129 26.23 15.72 10.40
CA ASP A 129 24.78 15.96 10.34
C ASP A 129 24.00 15.13 11.36
N LEU A 130 24.67 14.18 12.04
CA LEU A 130 24.08 13.30 13.02
C LEU A 130 24.49 13.65 14.45
N THR A 131 23.53 13.87 15.34
CA THR A 131 23.77 13.92 16.79
C THR A 131 23.84 12.54 17.41
N ARG A 132 23.16 11.57 16.78
CA ARG A 132 23.18 10.14 17.13
C ARG A 132 22.94 9.30 15.87
N THR A 133 23.45 8.07 15.88
CA THR A 133 23.38 7.18 14.72
C THR A 133 22.09 6.32 14.68
N ASN A 134 21.44 6.13 15.82
CA ASN A 134 20.12 5.50 15.88
C ASN A 134 19.04 6.58 15.66
N VAL A 135 18.36 6.54 14.52
CA VAL A 135 17.50 7.62 14.04
C VAL A 135 16.11 7.09 13.65
N PRO A 136 15.09 7.95 13.71
CA PRO A 136 13.80 7.65 13.10
C PRO A 136 13.95 7.45 11.59
N VAL A 137 13.35 6.38 11.10
CA VAL A 137 13.31 6.02 9.67
C VAL A 137 11.86 5.73 9.28
N HIS A 138 11.43 6.29 8.17
CA HIS A 138 10.16 5.90 7.55
C HIS A 138 10.44 5.03 6.34
N ALA A 139 10.01 3.78 6.39
CA ALA A 139 9.91 2.93 5.22
C ALA A 139 8.63 3.32 4.46
N ILE A 140 8.79 3.85 3.25
CA ILE A 140 7.68 4.33 2.42
C ILE A 140 7.39 3.30 1.35
N ILE A 141 6.13 2.88 1.26
CA ILE A 141 5.61 2.08 0.15
C ILE A 141 4.82 2.98 -0.80
N LEU A 142 5.09 2.87 -2.08
CA LEU A 142 4.35 3.50 -3.17
C LEU A 142 3.63 2.40 -3.94
N VAL A 143 2.29 2.47 -3.98
CA VAL A 143 1.44 1.48 -4.65
C VAL A 143 0.61 2.19 -5.70
N ASN A 144 0.95 1.98 -6.97
CA ASN A 144 0.38 2.72 -8.10
C ASN A 144 -0.12 1.78 -9.19
N GLY A 145 -1.16 2.21 -9.89
CA GLY A 145 -1.72 1.51 -11.04
C GLY A 145 -2.86 0.58 -10.69
N ASP A 146 -3.13 -0.38 -11.57
CA ASP A 146 -4.23 -1.33 -11.43
C ASP A 146 -4.08 -2.19 -10.18
N MET A 147 -5.11 -2.21 -9.33
CA MET A 147 -5.09 -2.94 -8.06
C MET A 147 -4.86 -4.44 -8.19
N ARG A 148 -5.11 -5.03 -9.36
CA ARG A 148 -4.89 -6.46 -9.63
C ARG A 148 -3.42 -6.80 -9.80
N GLN A 149 -2.63 -5.84 -10.29
CA GLN A 149 -1.20 -5.96 -10.50
C GLN A 149 -0.53 -4.58 -10.34
N PRO A 150 -0.48 -4.04 -9.11
CA PRO A 150 0.06 -2.71 -8.89
C PRO A 150 1.58 -2.68 -9.05
N ASN A 151 2.10 -1.51 -9.40
CA ASN A 151 3.51 -1.21 -9.27
C ASN A 151 3.81 -0.85 -7.81
N ILE A 152 4.74 -1.57 -7.20
CA ILE A 152 5.16 -1.35 -5.81
C ILE A 152 6.62 -0.91 -5.82
N ASP A 153 6.86 0.27 -5.25
CA ASP A 153 8.19 0.81 -5.03
C ASP A 153 8.37 1.19 -3.56
N PHE A 154 9.63 1.22 -3.12
CA PHE A 154 10.00 1.61 -1.78
C PHE A 154 10.99 2.75 -1.80
N LYS A 155 10.90 3.60 -0.78
CA LYS A 155 11.90 4.62 -0.47
C LYS A 155 12.03 4.80 1.03
N LEU A 156 13.09 5.46 1.45
CA LEU A 156 13.34 5.78 2.85
C LEU A 156 13.28 7.29 3.07
N ARG A 157 12.68 7.70 4.19
CA ARG A 157 12.72 9.07 4.70
C ARG A 157 13.30 9.08 6.11
N PHE A 158 13.95 10.18 6.43
CA PHE A 158 14.55 10.44 7.73
C PHE A 158 13.93 11.69 8.32
N PRO A 159 12.79 11.56 9.05
CA PRO A 159 11.97 12.71 9.44
C PRO A 159 12.63 13.64 10.45
N SER A 160 13.67 13.18 11.17
CA SER A 160 14.43 14.01 12.12
C SER A 160 15.51 14.88 11.48
N MET A 161 15.80 14.68 10.19
CA MET A 161 16.85 15.40 9.49
C MET A 161 16.35 16.74 8.97
N THR A 162 17.19 17.80 9.11
CA THR A 162 16.87 19.16 8.67
C THR A 162 17.28 19.44 7.23
N ASN A 163 18.13 18.60 6.65
CA ASN A 163 18.58 18.68 5.26
C ASN A 163 18.61 17.28 4.62
N ASN A 164 18.92 17.23 3.33
CA ASN A 164 18.91 15.99 2.55
C ASN A 164 20.26 15.24 2.53
N ASN A 165 21.25 15.66 3.30
CA ASN A 165 22.60 15.09 3.22
C ASN A 165 22.63 13.60 3.60
N VAL A 166 21.96 13.23 4.70
CA VAL A 166 21.85 11.84 5.15
C VAL A 166 21.07 11.00 4.15
N GLU A 167 19.93 11.47 3.69
CA GLU A 167 19.11 10.79 2.68
C GLU A 167 19.88 10.56 1.38
N ASN A 168 20.59 11.58 0.89
CA ASN A 168 21.41 11.47 -0.32
C ASN A 168 22.54 10.45 -0.15
N LYS A 169 23.19 10.42 1.01
CA LYS A 169 24.22 9.42 1.31
C LYS A 169 23.65 8.02 1.36
N VAL A 170 22.50 7.83 2.01
CA VAL A 170 21.78 6.54 2.04
C VAL A 170 21.43 6.09 0.62
N ASN A 171 20.87 6.98 -0.19
CA ASN A 171 20.49 6.67 -1.57
C ASN A 171 21.70 6.36 -2.47
N SER A 172 22.86 6.89 -2.17
CA SER A 172 24.10 6.54 -2.87
C SER A 172 24.61 5.13 -2.52
N ILE A 173 24.34 4.68 -1.31
CA ILE A 173 24.69 3.34 -0.82
C ILE A 173 23.68 2.31 -1.33
N ILE A 174 22.38 2.64 -1.23
CA ILE A 174 21.26 1.79 -1.69
C ILE A 174 20.87 2.25 -3.10
N SER A 175 21.68 1.88 -4.09
CA SER A 175 21.60 2.45 -5.43
C SER A 175 20.71 1.70 -6.40
N THR A 176 20.27 0.48 -6.06
CA THR A 176 19.42 -0.35 -6.92
C THR A 176 18.10 -0.70 -6.24
N LYS A 177 17.10 -1.07 -7.05
CA LYS A 177 15.81 -1.54 -6.54
C LYS A 177 15.96 -2.81 -5.68
N ASP A 178 16.82 -3.75 -6.09
CA ASP A 178 17.07 -4.98 -5.34
C ASP A 178 17.72 -4.69 -3.98
N MET A 179 18.66 -3.76 -3.93
CA MET A 179 19.27 -3.32 -2.67
C MET A 179 18.23 -2.66 -1.77
N MET A 180 17.38 -1.81 -2.30
CA MET A 180 16.29 -1.19 -1.54
C MET A 180 15.33 -2.24 -1.00
N ASN A 181 14.89 -3.19 -1.81
CA ASN A 181 13.99 -4.26 -1.38
C ASN A 181 14.59 -5.08 -0.23
N ARG A 182 15.87 -5.39 -0.28
CA ARG A 182 16.58 -6.09 0.80
C ARG A 182 16.60 -5.28 2.09
N GLN A 183 16.86 -3.98 2.01
CA GLN A 183 16.82 -3.09 3.18
C GLN A 183 15.43 -3.03 3.80
N ILE A 184 14.39 -2.93 2.97
CA ILE A 184 13.01 -2.93 3.46
C ILE A 184 12.66 -4.23 4.21
N ILE A 185 13.07 -5.38 3.68
CA ILE A 185 12.87 -6.67 4.37
C ILE A 185 13.51 -6.65 5.77
N TYR A 186 14.77 -6.23 5.88
CA TYR A 186 15.48 -6.17 7.15
C TYR A 186 14.88 -5.14 8.11
N LEU A 187 14.51 -3.97 7.61
CA LEU A 187 13.89 -2.92 8.43
C LEU A 187 12.54 -3.38 8.97
N LEU A 188 11.70 -3.99 8.16
CA LEU A 188 10.38 -4.46 8.58
C LEU A 188 10.46 -5.69 9.51
N ALA A 189 11.36 -6.62 9.24
CA ALA A 189 11.48 -7.85 10.01
C ALA A 189 12.28 -7.68 11.30
N LEU A 190 13.37 -6.88 11.26
CA LEU A 190 14.38 -6.85 12.32
C LEU A 190 14.60 -5.44 12.91
N ASN A 191 13.93 -4.41 12.42
CA ASN A 191 14.14 -3.00 12.79
C ASN A 191 15.61 -2.55 12.64
N ARG A 192 16.32 -3.07 11.65
CA ARG A 192 17.70 -2.73 11.40
C ARG A 192 18.04 -2.78 9.93
N PHE A 193 19.03 -1.97 9.52
CA PHE A 193 19.60 -2.05 8.19
C PHE A 193 20.36 -3.34 7.96
N TYR A 194 20.30 -3.84 6.73
CA TYR A 194 21.20 -4.89 6.25
C TYR A 194 22.58 -4.29 5.99
N THR A 195 23.63 -4.90 6.54
CA THR A 195 25.01 -4.50 6.30
C THR A 195 25.48 -5.07 4.97
N PRO A 196 25.79 -4.23 3.95
CA PRO A 196 26.28 -4.70 2.67
C PRO A 196 27.56 -5.53 2.78
N GLU A 197 27.73 -6.55 1.92
CA GLU A 197 28.83 -7.52 2.00
C GLU A 197 30.24 -6.90 1.90
N TYR A 198 30.40 -5.80 1.15
CA TYR A 198 31.68 -5.08 1.04
C TYR A 198 32.14 -4.49 2.39
N MET A 199 31.23 -4.25 3.33
CA MET A 199 31.53 -3.79 4.69
C MET A 199 31.96 -4.92 5.61
N SER A 200 31.50 -6.14 5.37
CA SER A 200 31.84 -7.31 6.21
C SER A 200 33.24 -7.86 5.94
N SER A 201 33.84 -7.58 4.78
CA SER A 201 35.19 -8.03 4.43
C SER A 201 36.32 -7.24 5.10
N THR A 202 36.03 -6.04 5.64
CA THR A 202 37.01 -5.21 6.35
C THR A 202 37.17 -5.57 7.83
N THR A 203 36.32 -6.42 8.37
CA THR A 203 36.36 -6.82 9.80
C THR A 203 37.11 -8.14 10.04
N LYS A 204 37.69 -8.75 9.00
CA LYS A 204 38.54 -9.94 9.08
C LYS A 204 40.01 -9.59 8.73
N GLY A 205 40.58 -8.72 9.52
CA GLY A 205 42.01 -8.40 9.51
C GLY A 205 42.54 -8.35 10.93
#